data_325d4a90b5b8e9b657a89662cd609fd5
#
_entry.id   325d4a90b5b8e9b657a89662cd609fd5
#
_cell.length_a   1.000
_cell.length_b   1.000
_cell.length_c   1.000
_cell.angle_alpha   90.00
_cell.angle_beta   90.00
_cell.angle_gamma   90.00
#
_symmetry.space_group_name_H-M   'P 1'
#
loop_
_entity.id
_entity.type
_entity.pdbx_description
1 polymer ?
#
loop_
_entity_poly.entity_id
_entity_poly.type
_entity_poly.pdbx_seq_one_letter_code
_entity_poly.pdbx_strand_id
1 'polypeptide(L)' 'MPMTDAITHREHRELRDALVRDFYADILTTREYELRAGIVLRRCSICGPYMDGAAI' A
#
# COMPACT_ATOMS: atom_id res chain seq x y z
N MET A 1 -3.46 -19.42 7.53
CA MET A 1 -3.25 -19.04 7.34
C MET A 1 -2.93 -18.24 7.13
N PRO A 2 -2.65 -18.13 6.99
CA PRO A 2 -2.06 -17.41 6.93
C PRO A 2 -2.10 -16.34 6.70
N MET A 3 -2.02 -15.95 6.86
CA MET A 3 -1.99 -15.02 6.80
C MET A 3 -1.27 -14.24 6.32
N THR A 4 -0.94 -14.45 5.85
CA THR A 4 0.01 -13.61 5.44
C THR A 4 -0.42 -12.81 4.35
N ASP A 5 -0.83 -11.68 4.61
CA ASP A 5 -1.10 -10.69 3.64
C ASP A 5 0.15 -9.90 3.27
N ALA A 6 1.29 -10.37 3.70
CA ALA A 6 2.55 -9.71 3.38
C ALA A 6 2.84 -9.84 1.89
N ILE A 7 3.19 -8.74 1.27
CA ILE A 7 3.55 -8.70 -0.15
C ILE A 7 5.00 -8.26 -0.28
N THR A 8 5.61 -8.58 -1.41
CA THR A 8 6.99 -8.16 -1.66
C THR A 8 7.03 -6.66 -1.92
N HIS A 9 8.21 -6.08 -1.74
CA HIS A 9 8.39 -4.67 -2.03
C HIS A 9 8.09 -4.37 -3.49
N ARG A 10 8.40 -5.31 -4.37
CA ARG A 10 8.09 -5.19 -5.79
C ARG A 10 6.59 -5.11 -6.03
N GLU A 11 5.84 -5.99 -5.40
CA GLU A 11 4.39 -5.99 -5.51
C GLU A 11 3.81 -4.70 -4.95
N HIS A 12 4.37 -4.22 -3.85
CA HIS A 12 3.95 -2.96 -3.27
C HIS A 12 4.08 -1.82 -4.27
N ARG A 13 5.22 -1.74 -4.95
CA ARG A 13 5.45 -0.69 -5.93
C ARG A 13 4.47 -0.79 -7.10
N GLU A 14 4.21 -2.01 -7.56
CA GLU A 14 3.27 -2.22 -8.67
C GLU A 14 1.85 -1.83 -8.27
N LEU A 15 1.43 -2.22 -7.09
CA LEU A 15 0.10 -1.88 -6.60
C LEU A 15 -0.04 -0.37 -6.40
N ARG A 16 1.00 0.27 -5.88
CA ARG A 16 0.97 1.70 -5.70
C ARG A 16 0.88 2.43 -7.03
N ASP A 17 1.62 1.97 -8.02
CA ASP A 17 1.58 2.57 -9.35
C ASP A 17 0.17 2.46 -9.93
N ALA A 18 -0.49 1.32 -9.74
CA ALA A 18 -1.86 1.15 -10.22
C ALA A 18 -2.81 2.10 -9.49
N LEU A 19 -2.62 2.27 -8.18
CA LEU A 19 -3.47 3.19 -7.40
C LEU A 19 -3.28 4.64 -7.86
N VAL A 20 -2.05 5.03 -8.12
CA VAL A 20 -1.76 6.38 -8.60
C VAL A 20 -2.43 6.62 -9.95
N ARG A 21 -2.37 5.63 -10.83
CA ARG A 21 -3.00 5.71 -12.13
C ARG A 21 -4.51 5.88 -12.00
N ASP A 22 -5.12 5.06 -11.14
CA ASP A 22 -6.56 5.14 -10.92
C ASP A 22 -6.96 6.47 -10.30
N PHE A 23 -6.14 6.98 -9.41
CA PHE A 23 -6.39 8.27 -8.78
C PHE A 23 -6.39 9.39 -9.81
N TYR A 24 -5.40 9.41 -10.69
CA TYR A 24 -5.33 10.44 -11.73
C TYR A 24 -6.41 10.28 -12.80
N ALA A 25 -6.93 9.07 -12.95
CA ALA A 25 -8.02 8.81 -13.89
C ALA A 25 -9.40 9.08 -13.28
N ASP A 26 -9.42 9.62 -12.05
CA ASP A 26 -10.66 9.92 -11.32
C ASP A 26 -11.48 8.68 -10.99
N ILE A 27 -10.85 7.53 -10.99
CA ILE A 27 -11.51 6.29 -10.58
C ILE A 27 -11.56 6.21 -9.07
N LEU A 28 -10.53 6.74 -8.39
CA LEU A 28 -10.46 6.77 -6.94
C LEU A 28 -10.52 8.20 -6.45
N THR A 29 -11.25 8.41 -5.35
CA THR A 29 -11.20 9.69 -4.65
C THR A 29 -9.89 9.79 -3.87
N THR A 30 -9.54 10.99 -3.45
CA THR A 30 -8.34 11.20 -2.63
C THR A 30 -8.38 10.32 -1.38
N ARG A 31 -9.53 10.25 -0.74
CA ARG A 31 -9.70 9.46 0.47
C ARG A 31 -9.50 7.97 0.20
N GLU A 32 -10.10 7.49 -0.87
CA GLU A 32 -9.96 6.08 -1.23
C GLU A 32 -8.52 5.75 -1.57
N TYR A 33 -7.86 6.64 -2.28
CA TYR A 33 -6.46 6.45 -2.63
C TYR A 33 -5.59 6.35 -1.37
N GLU A 34 -5.80 7.28 -0.42
CA GLU A 34 -5.02 7.29 0.81
C GLU A 34 -5.23 6.02 1.63
N LEU A 35 -6.48 5.58 1.73
CA LEU A 35 -6.79 4.37 2.48
C LEU A 35 -6.13 3.14 1.86
N ARG A 36 -6.24 2.99 0.55
CA ARG A 36 -5.69 1.83 -0.12
C ARG A 36 -4.17 1.85 -0.14
N ALA A 37 -3.59 3.03 -0.36
CA ALA A 37 -2.15 3.16 -0.34
C ALA A 37 -1.58 2.82 1.03
N GLY A 38 -2.27 3.22 2.09
CA GLY A 38 -1.87 2.89 3.44
C GLY A 38 -1.91 1.40 3.72
N ILE A 39 -2.96 0.73 3.24
CA ILE A 39 -3.09 -0.71 3.42
C ILE A 39 -1.98 -1.44 2.68
N VAL A 40 -1.71 -1.05 1.44
CA VAL A 40 -0.65 -1.67 0.64
C VAL A 40 0.70 -1.46 1.31
N LEU A 41 0.95 -0.26 1.81
CA LEU A 41 2.19 0.06 2.49
C LEU A 41 2.42 -0.83 3.70
N ARG A 42 1.38 -1.05 4.49
CA ARG A 42 1.47 -1.88 5.68
C ARG A 42 1.71 -3.34 5.37
N ARG A 43 1.21 -3.79 4.22
CA ARG A 43 1.39 -5.18 3.81
C ARG A 43 2.76 -5.46 3.24
N CYS A 44 3.48 -4.42 2.84
CA CYS A 44 4.82 -4.60 2.30
C CYS A 44 5.73 -5.19 3.37
N SER A 45 6.44 -6.26 3.02
CA SER A 45 7.30 -6.96 3.95
C SER A 45 8.47 -6.11 4.43
N ILE A 46 8.81 -5.07 3.69
CA ILE A 46 9.90 -4.18 4.05
C ILE A 46 9.37 -2.89 4.66
N CYS A 47 8.41 -2.25 4.00
CA CYS A 47 7.92 -0.94 4.43
C CYS A 47 6.97 -1.03 5.63
N GLY A 48 6.20 -2.11 5.71
CA GLY A 48 5.24 -2.28 6.79
C GLY A 48 5.88 -2.27 8.16
N PRO A 49 6.86 -3.16 8.42
CA PRO A 49 7.55 -3.15 9.71
C PRO A 49 8.28 -1.84 9.98
N TYR A 50 8.80 -1.21 8.92
CA TYR A 50 9.50 0.04 9.06
C TYR A 50 8.57 1.16 9.54
N MET A 51 7.35 1.18 8.99
CA MET A 51 6.35 2.15 9.38
C MET A 51 5.94 1.97 10.84
N ASP A 52 5.78 0.72 11.27
CA ASP A 52 5.43 0.43 12.66
C ASP A 52 6.53 0.92 13.59
N GLY A 53 7.77 0.73 13.20
CA GLY A 53 8.89 1.22 13.99
C GLY A 53 8.93 2.75 14.04
N ALA A 54 8.60 3.38 12.94
CA ALA A 54 8.61 4.84 12.88
C ALA A 54 7.50 5.46 13.71
N ALA A 55 6.45 4.71 13.98
CA ALA A 55 5.32 5.20 14.75
C ALA A 55 5.65 5.32 16.24
N ILE A 56 6.70 4.71 16.66
CA ILE A 56 7.15 4.79 18.04
C ILE A 56 7.98 6.05 18.25
#